data_5406adf7ace81978d8c3aa549ce05e0f
#
_entry.id   5406adf7ace81978d8c3aa549ce05e0f
#
_cell.length_a   1.000
_cell.length_b   1.000
_cell.length_c   1.000
_cell.angle_alpha   90.00
_cell.angle_beta   90.00
_cell.angle_gamma   90.00
#
_symmetry.space_group_name_H-M   'P 1'
#
loop_
_entity.id
_entity.type
_entity.pdbx_description
1 polymer ?
#
loop_
_entity_poly.entity_id
_entity_poly.type
_entity_poly.pdbx_seq_one_letter_code
_entity_poly.pdbx_strand_id
1 'polypeptide(L)'
;QNVSPSLPNYGDPGDFPHRFDVNFGSTHGQGGDWIHANGMDYPQEPDQIVISSHYTHEFYIIDHSTTTEEAAGSTGGNAGMGGDILYRWGNPAAYNRGSSSDQVNYVLHGVNWIDDGLPGEGNLLLFNNGNDDNTSDLIEFITPLLPDGTYEISEEQPYAPLPGDYVFFYEEPGFHGDHLCGVYRLPNGNTIATDGPGQEIREVDSEGQIAWQHFTSGKLMRAVKYPFG
;
A
#
# COMPACT_ATOMS: atom_id res chain seq x y z
N GLN A 1 -4.53 -18.92 -3.65
CA GLN A 1 -5.52 -20.01 -3.76
C GLN A 1 -5.12 -21.08 -4.78
N ASN A 2 -5.65 -22.29 -4.64
CA ASN A 2 -5.36 -23.39 -5.54
C ASN A 2 -6.29 -23.42 -6.75
N VAL A 3 -5.76 -23.76 -7.91
CA VAL A 3 -6.49 -23.87 -9.20
C VAL A 3 -7.29 -25.17 -9.34
N SER A 4 -7.13 -26.13 -8.45
CA SER A 4 -7.75 -27.45 -8.55
C SER A 4 -8.70 -27.72 -7.39
N PRO A 5 -9.95 -28.19 -7.66
CA PRO A 5 -10.93 -28.54 -6.62
C PRO A 5 -10.46 -29.64 -5.65
N SER A 6 -9.44 -30.39 -6.02
CA SER A 6 -8.90 -31.46 -5.18
C SER A 6 -7.84 -31.01 -4.18
N LEU A 7 -7.42 -29.74 -4.25
CA LEU A 7 -6.38 -29.21 -3.39
C LEU A 7 -6.98 -28.40 -2.25
N PRO A 8 -6.34 -28.39 -1.06
CA PRO A 8 -6.74 -27.49 0.01
C PRO A 8 -6.64 -26.03 -0.47
N ASN A 9 -7.46 -25.17 0.08
CA ASN A 9 -7.55 -23.74 -0.28
C ASN A 9 -8.10 -23.47 -1.70
N TYR A 10 -8.80 -24.44 -2.31
CA TYR A 10 -9.62 -24.20 -3.48
C TYR A 10 -10.92 -23.50 -3.07
N GLY A 11 -11.35 -22.52 -3.81
CA GLY A 11 -12.59 -21.80 -3.57
C GLY A 11 -12.60 -20.41 -4.23
N ASP A 12 -13.65 -19.67 -3.99
CA ASP A 12 -13.76 -18.28 -4.45
C ASP A 12 -12.77 -17.39 -3.67
N PRO A 13 -11.91 -16.60 -4.32
CA PRO A 13 -11.07 -15.63 -3.64
C PRO A 13 -11.83 -14.68 -2.70
N GLY A 14 -13.08 -14.34 -3.01
CA GLY A 14 -13.94 -13.51 -2.19
C GLY A 14 -14.30 -14.10 -0.83
N ASP A 15 -14.34 -15.43 -0.73
CA ASP A 15 -14.56 -16.14 0.55
C ASP A 15 -13.30 -16.15 1.43
N PHE A 16 -12.12 -15.90 0.84
CA PHE A 16 -10.81 -15.95 1.51
C PHE A 16 -9.93 -14.72 1.19
N PRO A 17 -10.42 -13.50 1.46
CA PRO A 17 -9.71 -12.28 1.08
C PRO A 17 -8.35 -12.11 1.79
N HIS A 18 -8.15 -12.83 2.90
CA HIS A 18 -6.90 -12.90 3.66
C HIS A 18 -5.82 -13.77 3.00
N ARG A 19 -6.06 -14.31 1.78
CA ARG A 19 -5.12 -15.14 1.04
C ARG A 19 -4.86 -14.58 -0.34
N PHE A 20 -3.63 -14.79 -0.82
CA PHE A 20 -3.29 -14.47 -2.20
C PHE A 20 -4.00 -15.42 -3.18
N ASP A 21 -4.62 -14.86 -4.21
CA ASP A 21 -4.94 -15.61 -5.41
C ASP A 21 -3.75 -15.60 -6.36
N VAL A 22 -2.97 -16.69 -6.35
CA VAL A 22 -1.78 -16.84 -7.21
C VAL A 22 -2.12 -16.94 -8.70
N ASN A 23 -3.39 -16.99 -9.05
CA ASN A 23 -3.86 -17.03 -10.45
C ASN A 23 -4.33 -15.66 -10.92
N PHE A 24 -4.54 -14.73 -10.00
CA PHE A 24 -4.90 -13.37 -10.38
C PHE A 24 -3.77 -12.74 -11.19
N GLY A 25 -4.14 -12.12 -12.30
CA GLY A 25 -3.17 -11.44 -13.12
C GLY A 25 -2.13 -12.35 -13.76
N SER A 26 -2.53 -13.46 -14.40
CA SER A 26 -1.66 -14.46 -15.05
C SER A 26 -0.63 -13.89 -16.05
N THR A 27 -0.63 -12.60 -16.28
CA THR A 27 0.31 -11.88 -17.15
C THR A 27 1.41 -11.15 -16.40
N HIS A 28 1.49 -11.35 -15.08
CA HIS A 28 2.50 -10.71 -14.24
C HIS A 28 3.90 -11.11 -14.63
N GLY A 29 4.75 -10.15 -14.74
CA GLY A 29 6.19 -10.21 -14.88
C GLY A 29 6.73 -11.37 -15.70
N GLN A 30 7.18 -11.11 -16.90
CA GLN A 30 7.97 -12.08 -17.65
C GLN A 30 9.19 -12.48 -16.83
N GLY A 31 9.45 -13.77 -16.65
CA GLY A 31 10.67 -14.24 -15.99
C GLY A 31 10.58 -14.54 -14.49
N GLY A 32 9.37 -14.66 -13.92
CA GLY A 32 9.17 -15.08 -12.53
C GLY A 32 9.02 -13.94 -11.53
N ASP A 33 9.00 -12.70 -11.97
CA ASP A 33 8.67 -11.53 -11.15
C ASP A 33 7.14 -11.45 -10.99
N TRP A 34 6.64 -12.04 -9.93
CA TRP A 34 5.20 -12.24 -9.75
C TRP A 34 4.50 -11.04 -9.08
N ILE A 35 5.02 -10.53 -7.97
CA ILE A 35 4.39 -9.43 -7.23
C ILE A 35 5.14 -8.10 -7.39
N HIS A 36 6.42 -8.15 -7.73
CA HIS A 36 7.29 -6.99 -7.81
C HIS A 36 7.14 -6.09 -6.57
N ALA A 37 7.47 -6.65 -5.40
CA ALA A 37 7.42 -5.92 -4.14
C ALA A 37 8.43 -4.76 -4.18
N ASN A 38 7.95 -3.54 -4.08
CA ASN A 38 8.76 -2.35 -4.33
C ASN A 38 8.78 -1.35 -3.16
N GLY A 39 8.01 -1.58 -2.12
CA GLY A 39 7.99 -0.83 -0.88
C GLY A 39 7.71 -1.74 0.31
N MET A 40 8.34 -1.43 1.44
CA MET A 40 8.10 -2.11 2.69
C MET A 40 8.33 -1.13 3.84
N ASP A 41 7.47 -1.22 4.84
CA ASP A 41 7.64 -0.50 6.09
C ASP A 41 7.26 -1.38 7.28
N TYR A 42 7.85 -1.07 8.45
CA TYR A 42 7.70 -1.84 9.66
C TYR A 42 7.77 -0.94 10.91
N PRO A 43 6.64 -0.52 11.47
CA PRO A 43 6.58 0.07 12.80
C PRO A 43 6.71 -1.01 13.87
N GLN A 44 7.28 -0.67 15.02
CA GLN A 44 7.38 -1.62 16.13
C GLN A 44 6.02 -1.89 16.81
N GLU A 45 5.10 -0.96 16.69
CA GLU A 45 3.73 -1.06 17.16
C GLU A 45 2.75 -0.52 16.07
N PRO A 46 1.80 -1.31 15.62
CA PRO A 46 1.65 -2.75 15.85
C PRO A 46 2.78 -3.53 15.18
N ASP A 47 3.21 -4.65 15.73
CA ASP A 47 4.28 -5.51 15.17
C ASP A 47 3.84 -6.17 13.83
N GLN A 48 3.72 -5.34 12.79
CA GLN A 48 3.19 -5.69 11.48
C GLN A 48 4.07 -5.12 10.36
N ILE A 49 4.08 -5.77 9.20
CA ILE A 49 4.79 -5.31 8.02
C ILE A 49 3.78 -4.92 6.94
N VAL A 50 3.95 -3.75 6.33
CA VAL A 50 3.26 -3.40 5.08
C VAL A 50 4.19 -3.62 3.89
N ILE A 51 3.66 -4.21 2.81
CA ILE A 51 4.40 -4.49 1.57
C ILE A 51 3.55 -4.05 0.39
N SER A 52 4.09 -3.18 -0.47
CA SER A 52 3.44 -2.81 -1.73
C SER A 52 3.80 -3.76 -2.87
N SER A 53 2.84 -4.03 -3.74
CA SER A 53 2.97 -4.88 -4.92
C SER A 53 2.61 -4.11 -6.19
N HIS A 54 3.58 -4.00 -7.09
CA HIS A 54 3.41 -3.33 -8.37
C HIS A 54 2.36 -4.02 -9.24
N TYR A 55 2.44 -5.36 -9.38
CA TYR A 55 1.62 -6.08 -10.36
C TYR A 55 0.22 -6.45 -9.88
N THR A 56 -0.02 -6.50 -8.59
CA THR A 56 -1.37 -6.71 -8.07
C THR A 56 -2.11 -5.40 -7.84
N HIS A 57 -1.37 -4.27 -7.89
CA HIS A 57 -1.90 -2.93 -7.61
C HIS A 57 -2.48 -2.81 -6.20
N GLU A 58 -1.84 -3.49 -5.24
CA GLU A 58 -2.26 -3.51 -3.84
C GLU A 58 -1.06 -3.33 -2.92
N PHE A 59 -1.33 -3.01 -1.69
CA PHE A 59 -0.41 -3.31 -0.60
C PHE A 59 -1.07 -4.31 0.36
N TYR A 60 -0.23 -4.95 1.16
CA TYR A 60 -0.63 -5.98 2.11
C TYR A 60 -0.03 -5.70 3.47
N ILE A 61 -0.80 -5.93 4.54
CA ILE A 61 -0.29 -5.93 5.91
C ILE A 61 -0.30 -7.38 6.40
N ILE A 62 0.81 -7.80 6.99
CA ILE A 62 1.01 -9.13 7.56
C ILE A 62 1.51 -9.02 9.01
N ASP A 63 1.23 -10.03 9.82
CA ASP A 63 1.70 -10.13 11.19
C ASP A 63 3.19 -10.49 11.23
N HIS A 64 4.04 -9.62 11.77
CA HIS A 64 5.48 -9.86 11.92
C HIS A 64 5.81 -10.64 13.19
N SER A 65 4.91 -10.67 14.17
CA SER A 65 5.14 -11.34 15.46
C SER A 65 5.15 -12.88 15.38
N THR A 66 4.87 -13.44 14.19
CA THR A 66 4.80 -14.88 13.96
C THR A 66 6.17 -15.56 13.99
N THR A 67 6.22 -16.77 14.53
CA THR A 67 7.34 -17.70 14.27
C THR A 67 7.29 -18.23 12.83
N THR A 68 8.36 -18.83 12.36
CA THR A 68 8.40 -19.45 11.02
C THR A 68 7.32 -20.52 10.83
N GLU A 69 7.03 -21.28 11.87
CA GLU A 69 6.01 -22.33 11.86
C GLU A 69 4.60 -21.73 11.79
N GLU A 70 4.33 -20.64 12.53
CA GLU A 70 3.05 -19.94 12.51
C GLU A 70 2.84 -19.23 11.17
N ALA A 71 3.88 -18.57 10.64
CA ALA A 71 3.83 -17.90 9.34
C ALA A 71 3.55 -18.86 8.17
N ALA A 72 3.83 -20.16 8.31
CA ALA A 72 3.49 -21.18 7.32
C ALA A 72 2.02 -21.64 7.38
N GLY A 73 1.25 -21.16 8.37
CA GLY A 73 -0.14 -21.52 8.62
C GLY A 73 -1.06 -20.29 8.67
N SER A 74 -2.26 -20.53 9.15
CA SER A 74 -3.33 -19.51 9.29
C SER A 74 -3.71 -19.30 10.76
N THR A 75 -2.78 -19.54 11.70
CA THR A 75 -2.98 -19.38 13.15
C THR A 75 -1.67 -19.02 13.81
N GLY A 76 -1.72 -18.25 14.91
CA GLY A 76 -0.54 -17.79 15.64
C GLY A 76 -0.21 -16.33 15.35
N GLY A 77 0.84 -15.81 15.98
CA GLY A 77 1.15 -14.40 16.03
C GLY A 77 0.20 -13.60 16.92
N ASN A 78 0.43 -12.31 17.05
CA ASN A 78 -0.37 -11.41 17.88
C ASN A 78 -1.80 -11.25 17.35
N ALA A 79 -1.97 -11.23 16.03
CA ALA A 79 -3.28 -11.16 15.38
C ALA A 79 -4.00 -12.51 15.29
N GLY A 80 -3.34 -13.61 15.63
CA GLY A 80 -3.92 -14.97 15.61
C GLY A 80 -4.14 -15.57 14.23
N MET A 81 -3.67 -14.92 13.16
CA MET A 81 -3.91 -15.31 11.77
C MET A 81 -2.70 -15.94 11.08
N GLY A 82 -1.59 -16.15 11.81
CA GLY A 82 -0.37 -16.72 11.25
C GLY A 82 0.17 -15.88 10.09
N GLY A 83 0.46 -16.52 8.95
CA GLY A 83 0.96 -15.84 7.76
C GLY A 83 -0.11 -15.35 6.78
N ASP A 84 -1.38 -15.40 7.15
CA ASP A 84 -2.46 -14.84 6.32
C ASP A 84 -2.35 -13.30 6.26
N ILE A 85 -2.91 -12.70 5.22
CA ILE A 85 -2.97 -11.25 5.05
C ILE A 85 -3.96 -10.68 6.08
N LEU A 86 -3.49 -9.77 6.93
CA LEU A 86 -4.34 -9.08 7.89
C LEU A 86 -5.21 -8.02 7.22
N TYR A 87 -4.62 -7.29 6.27
CA TYR A 87 -5.29 -6.22 5.54
C TYR A 87 -4.68 -6.07 4.15
N ARG A 88 -5.52 -5.72 3.20
CA ARG A 88 -5.12 -5.43 1.82
C ARG A 88 -5.95 -4.29 1.25
N TRP A 89 -5.36 -3.51 0.35
CA TRP A 89 -6.08 -2.39 -0.21
C TRP A 89 -5.53 -1.99 -1.59
N GLY A 90 -6.42 -1.56 -2.48
CA GLY A 90 -6.08 -0.96 -3.76
C GLY A 90 -6.75 -1.59 -4.97
N ASN A 91 -6.92 -2.91 -5.01
CA ASN A 91 -7.50 -3.60 -6.16
C ASN A 91 -8.45 -4.73 -5.74
N PRO A 92 -9.73 -4.43 -5.50
CA PRO A 92 -10.68 -5.43 -5.02
C PRO A 92 -10.97 -6.55 -6.03
N ALA A 93 -10.65 -6.36 -7.32
CA ALA A 93 -10.75 -7.45 -8.30
C ALA A 93 -9.76 -8.59 -8.00
N ALA A 94 -8.63 -8.30 -7.34
CA ALA A 94 -7.61 -9.30 -6.99
C ALA A 94 -8.09 -10.36 -5.98
N TYR A 95 -9.17 -10.08 -5.27
CA TYR A 95 -9.79 -11.02 -4.33
C TYR A 95 -11.32 -11.13 -4.51
N ASN A 96 -11.79 -10.89 -5.73
CA ASN A 96 -13.18 -11.06 -6.16
C ASN A 96 -14.24 -10.36 -5.28
N ARG A 97 -13.90 -9.19 -4.71
CA ARG A 97 -14.84 -8.31 -3.98
C ARG A 97 -15.05 -6.97 -4.68
N GLY A 98 -14.89 -6.95 -5.97
CA GLY A 98 -15.06 -5.79 -6.84
C GLY A 98 -14.63 -6.12 -8.26
N SER A 99 -14.63 -5.10 -9.09
CA SER A 99 -14.24 -5.16 -10.51
C SER A 99 -13.03 -4.25 -10.77
N SER A 100 -12.55 -4.22 -12.00
CA SER A 100 -11.50 -3.28 -12.39
C SER A 100 -11.91 -1.80 -12.29
N SER A 101 -13.21 -1.49 -12.26
CA SER A 101 -13.70 -0.12 -12.04
C SER A 101 -13.63 0.32 -10.58
N ASP A 102 -13.41 -0.62 -9.66
CA ASP A 102 -13.28 -0.37 -8.24
C ASP A 102 -11.80 -0.32 -7.80
N GLN A 103 -10.89 -0.51 -8.73
CA GLN A 103 -9.46 -0.39 -8.50
C GLN A 103 -9.08 1.06 -8.26
N VAL A 104 -8.33 1.32 -7.18
CA VAL A 104 -7.88 2.66 -6.79
C VAL A 104 -6.37 2.84 -6.91
N ASN A 105 -5.59 1.77 -6.70
CA ASN A 105 -4.14 1.82 -6.87
C ASN A 105 -3.72 1.32 -8.24
N TYR A 106 -2.73 2.01 -8.81
CA TYR A 106 -2.07 1.61 -10.06
C TYR A 106 -0.56 1.76 -9.88
N VAL A 107 0.18 0.65 -10.01
CA VAL A 107 1.66 0.66 -9.95
C VAL A 107 2.19 1.30 -8.66
N LEU A 108 1.55 1.02 -7.55
CA LEU A 108 1.81 1.58 -6.22
C LEU A 108 3.29 1.52 -5.81
N HIS A 109 3.79 2.61 -5.25
CA HIS A 109 5.10 2.70 -4.59
C HIS A 109 4.99 3.37 -3.23
N GLY A 110 6.01 3.19 -2.40
CA GLY A 110 6.26 4.01 -1.23
C GLY A 110 5.22 3.99 -0.12
N VAL A 111 4.46 2.89 0.04
CA VAL A 111 3.55 2.75 1.18
C VAL A 111 4.35 2.72 2.50
N ASN A 112 3.91 3.49 3.48
CA ASN A 112 4.49 3.53 4.82
C ASN A 112 3.45 3.99 5.85
N TRP A 113 3.68 3.65 7.11
CA TRP A 113 2.99 4.32 8.22
C TRP A 113 3.63 5.68 8.47
N ILE A 114 2.83 6.64 8.88
CA ILE A 114 3.34 7.91 9.37
C ILE A 114 3.93 7.67 10.75
N ASP A 115 5.21 8.01 10.91
CA ASP A 115 5.98 7.78 12.12
C ASP A 115 5.37 8.45 13.36
N ASP A 116 5.63 7.86 14.53
CA ASP A 116 5.25 8.39 15.83
C ASP A 116 5.74 9.84 16.01
N GLY A 117 4.89 10.67 16.58
CA GLY A 117 5.17 12.08 16.83
C GLY A 117 5.00 13.00 15.62
N LEU A 118 4.67 12.45 14.45
CA LEU A 118 4.35 13.24 13.26
C LEU A 118 2.83 13.45 13.12
N PRO A 119 2.38 14.56 12.51
CA PRO A 119 0.97 14.75 12.23
C PRO A 119 0.40 13.63 11.35
N GLY A 120 -0.62 12.94 11.86
CA GLY A 120 -1.20 11.76 11.23
C GLY A 120 -0.53 10.45 11.64
N GLU A 121 0.25 10.41 12.74
CA GLU A 121 0.89 9.19 13.24
C GLU A 121 -0.05 7.98 13.21
N GLY A 122 0.47 6.83 12.74
CA GLY A 122 -0.28 5.59 12.61
C GLY A 122 -1.19 5.49 11.39
N ASN A 123 -1.41 6.57 10.64
CA ASN A 123 -2.09 6.50 9.35
C ASN A 123 -1.16 5.90 8.28
N LEU A 124 -1.74 5.26 7.27
CA LEU A 124 -1.00 4.88 6.07
C LEU A 124 -0.90 6.04 5.09
N LEU A 125 0.29 6.22 4.54
CA LEU A 125 0.61 7.18 3.49
C LEU A 125 1.23 6.44 2.31
N LEU A 126 0.77 6.72 1.09
CA LEU A 126 1.25 6.03 -0.10
C LEU A 126 1.36 6.96 -1.32
N PHE A 127 2.24 6.58 -2.25
CA PHE A 127 2.36 7.16 -3.57
C PHE A 127 1.70 6.19 -4.57
N ASN A 128 0.52 6.55 -5.06
CA ASN A 128 -0.13 5.85 -6.17
C ASN A 128 0.42 6.42 -7.48
N ASN A 129 1.11 5.59 -8.26
CA ASN A 129 1.74 6.05 -9.51
C ASN A 129 0.73 6.45 -10.58
N GLY A 130 -0.54 6.12 -10.35
CA GLY A 130 -1.64 6.54 -11.20
C GLY A 130 -1.89 5.63 -12.38
N ASN A 131 -3.01 5.86 -12.99
CA ASN A 131 -3.54 5.12 -14.12
C ASN A 131 -3.15 5.77 -15.48
N ASP A 132 -3.88 5.40 -16.52
CA ASP A 132 -3.64 5.83 -17.91
C ASP A 132 -3.84 7.34 -18.16
N ASP A 133 -4.31 8.13 -17.18
CA ASP A 133 -4.54 9.58 -17.32
C ASP A 133 -3.29 10.43 -17.05
N ASN A 134 -2.15 9.80 -16.78
CA ASN A 134 -0.86 10.45 -16.48
C ASN A 134 -0.89 11.35 -15.24
N THR A 135 -1.60 10.91 -14.19
CA THR A 135 -1.63 11.58 -12.89
C THR A 135 -1.27 10.60 -11.80
N SER A 136 -0.43 11.02 -10.87
CA SER A 136 -0.10 10.27 -9.66
C SER A 136 -0.76 10.93 -8.45
N ASP A 137 -1.11 10.10 -7.46
CA ASP A 137 -1.78 10.56 -6.25
C ASP A 137 -0.93 10.31 -5.02
N LEU A 138 -1.04 11.22 -4.04
CA LEU A 138 -0.60 10.99 -2.68
C LEU A 138 -1.84 10.78 -1.81
N ILE A 139 -1.90 9.65 -1.13
CA ILE A 139 -3.09 9.24 -0.37
C ILE A 139 -2.69 8.96 1.07
N GLU A 140 -3.41 9.57 2.02
CA GLU A 140 -3.33 9.24 3.44
C GLU A 140 -4.70 8.81 3.94
N PHE A 141 -4.74 7.74 4.71
CA PHE A 141 -5.97 7.28 5.35
C PHE A 141 -5.73 6.52 6.66
N ILE A 142 -6.77 6.44 7.47
CA ILE A 142 -6.82 5.63 8.68
C ILE A 142 -7.23 4.23 8.29
N THR A 143 -6.45 3.22 8.66
CA THR A 143 -6.82 1.82 8.49
C THR A 143 -7.88 1.41 9.51
N PRO A 144 -8.79 0.47 9.19
CA PRO A 144 -9.80 -0.01 10.14
C PRO A 144 -9.22 -1.03 11.13
N LEU A 145 -8.10 -0.67 11.78
CA LEU A 145 -7.40 -1.49 12.77
C LEU A 145 -8.25 -1.67 14.03
N LEU A 146 -8.37 -2.90 14.48
CA LEU A 146 -9.07 -3.29 15.70
C LEU A 146 -8.10 -3.42 16.89
N PRO A 147 -8.60 -3.36 18.14
CA PRO A 147 -7.76 -3.45 19.34
C PRO A 147 -7.02 -4.76 19.51
N ASP A 148 -7.41 -5.82 18.80
CA ASP A 148 -6.76 -7.12 18.81
C ASP A 148 -5.66 -7.28 17.73
N GLY A 149 -5.37 -6.21 16.99
CA GLY A 149 -4.36 -6.21 15.94
C GLY A 149 -4.85 -6.71 14.58
N THR A 150 -6.13 -7.09 14.47
CA THR A 150 -6.78 -7.42 13.20
C THR A 150 -7.42 -6.17 12.58
N TYR A 151 -8.02 -6.32 11.41
CA TYR A 151 -8.69 -5.22 10.71
C TYR A 151 -10.16 -5.54 10.49
N GLU A 152 -11.00 -4.52 10.56
CA GLU A 152 -12.40 -4.67 10.24
C GLU A 152 -12.57 -4.98 8.75
N ILE A 153 -13.25 -6.09 8.43
CA ILE A 153 -13.51 -6.54 7.07
C ILE A 153 -15.00 -6.72 6.90
N SER A 154 -15.60 -6.03 5.95
CA SER A 154 -16.96 -6.29 5.53
C SER A 154 -17.05 -7.62 4.78
N GLU A 155 -18.08 -8.43 5.04
CA GLU A 155 -18.20 -9.79 4.47
C GLU A 155 -18.31 -9.81 2.93
N GLU A 156 -18.87 -8.75 2.31
CA GLU A 156 -19.14 -8.74 0.86
C GLU A 156 -18.57 -7.50 0.14
N GLN A 157 -17.87 -6.63 0.85
CA GLN A 157 -17.35 -5.37 0.30
C GLN A 157 -15.82 -5.40 0.15
N PRO A 158 -15.25 -4.53 -0.67
CA PRO A 158 -13.82 -4.23 -0.61
C PRO A 158 -13.40 -3.78 0.79
N TYR A 159 -12.11 -3.93 1.09
CA TYR A 159 -11.54 -3.35 2.32
C TYR A 159 -11.69 -1.82 2.31
N ALA A 160 -12.07 -1.25 3.43
CA ALA A 160 -12.11 0.20 3.62
C ALA A 160 -10.67 0.78 3.72
N PRO A 161 -10.46 2.08 3.45
CA PRO A 161 -11.48 3.06 3.11
C PRO A 161 -11.93 2.97 1.64
N LEU A 162 -13.12 3.47 1.37
CA LEU A 162 -13.57 3.68 0.00
C LEU A 162 -13.01 5.03 -0.54
N PRO A 163 -12.93 5.20 -1.85
CA PRO A 163 -12.56 6.49 -2.44
C PRO A 163 -13.41 7.63 -1.89
N GLY A 164 -12.76 8.69 -1.42
CA GLY A 164 -13.40 9.83 -0.78
C GLY A 164 -13.34 9.86 0.75
N ASP A 165 -13.00 8.74 1.40
CA ASP A 165 -12.83 8.64 2.85
C ASP A 165 -11.35 8.77 3.26
N TYR A 166 -10.59 9.61 2.52
CA TYR A 166 -9.18 9.86 2.78
C TYR A 166 -8.99 11.03 3.76
N VAL A 167 -7.95 10.94 4.58
CA VAL A 167 -7.51 12.04 5.48
C VAL A 167 -6.83 13.13 4.65
N PHE A 168 -6.01 12.72 3.68
CA PHE A 168 -5.35 13.61 2.74
C PHE A 168 -5.34 12.96 1.36
N PHE A 169 -5.63 13.77 0.36
CA PHE A 169 -5.54 13.39 -1.05
C PHE A 169 -4.92 14.55 -1.84
N TYR A 170 -3.89 14.25 -2.60
CA TYR A 170 -3.25 15.22 -3.47
C TYR A 170 -3.09 14.64 -4.87
N GLU A 171 -3.56 15.36 -5.84
CA GLU A 171 -3.43 15.11 -7.26
C GLU A 171 -3.19 16.43 -7.98
N GLU A 172 -2.29 16.46 -8.96
CA GLU A 172 -2.06 17.64 -9.78
C GLU A 172 -1.77 17.25 -11.23
N PRO A 173 -2.43 17.85 -12.23
CA PRO A 173 -2.17 17.58 -13.63
C PRO A 173 -0.69 17.75 -13.99
N GLY A 174 -0.10 16.70 -14.56
CA GLY A 174 1.33 16.66 -14.91
C GLY A 174 2.26 16.20 -13.79
N PHE A 175 1.76 15.95 -12.58
CA PHE A 175 2.50 15.21 -11.55
C PHE A 175 2.31 13.73 -11.81
N HIS A 176 3.32 13.09 -12.41
CA HIS A 176 3.21 11.68 -12.82
C HIS A 176 4.56 10.98 -12.82
N GLY A 177 4.69 10.01 -11.93
CA GLY A 177 5.81 9.09 -11.88
C GLY A 177 5.34 7.67 -12.24
N ASP A 178 5.74 7.15 -13.38
CA ASP A 178 5.36 5.81 -13.85
C ASP A 178 6.09 4.67 -13.14
N HIS A 179 7.14 4.95 -12.38
CA HIS A 179 7.91 3.99 -11.59
C HIS A 179 8.80 4.69 -10.56
N LEU A 180 9.41 3.94 -9.63
CA LEU A 180 10.13 4.49 -8.48
C LEU A 180 9.16 5.29 -7.60
N CYS A 181 9.49 6.47 -7.16
CA CYS A 181 8.65 7.33 -6.34
C CYS A 181 8.63 6.95 -4.85
N GLY A 182 8.20 7.90 -4.06
CA GLY A 182 8.07 7.72 -2.62
C GLY A 182 7.43 8.93 -1.96
N VAL A 183 6.90 8.73 -0.77
CA VAL A 183 6.20 9.75 -0.02
C VAL A 183 6.47 9.61 1.49
N TYR A 184 6.61 10.72 2.20
CA TYR A 184 6.82 10.74 3.66
C TYR A 184 6.16 11.95 4.28
N ARG A 185 5.72 11.82 5.53
CA ARG A 185 5.23 12.91 6.35
C ARG A 185 6.40 13.64 7.01
N LEU A 186 6.32 14.97 7.05
CA LEU A 186 7.31 15.83 7.70
C LEU A 186 6.81 16.33 9.07
N PRO A 187 7.74 16.72 9.98
CA PRO A 187 7.37 17.22 11.31
C PRO A 187 6.48 18.47 11.32
N ASN A 188 6.51 19.26 10.25
CA ASN A 188 5.63 20.42 10.08
C ASN A 188 4.22 20.08 9.57
N GLY A 189 3.92 18.79 9.35
CA GLY A 189 2.66 18.32 8.80
C GLY A 189 2.59 18.27 7.28
N ASN A 190 3.59 18.80 6.57
CA ASN A 190 3.66 18.69 5.12
C ASN A 190 4.02 17.27 4.68
N THR A 191 3.72 16.97 3.44
CA THR A 191 4.05 15.69 2.81
C THR A 191 5.15 15.92 1.77
N ILE A 192 6.26 15.19 1.87
CA ILE A 192 7.30 15.21 0.85
C ILE A 192 7.08 14.04 -0.11
N ALA A 193 7.01 14.34 -1.39
CA ALA A 193 6.87 13.36 -2.47
C ALA A 193 8.09 13.41 -3.40
N THR A 194 8.48 12.25 -3.89
CA THR A 194 9.53 12.10 -4.91
C THR A 194 8.91 11.50 -6.15
N ASP A 195 8.91 12.25 -7.24
CA ASP A 195 8.69 11.73 -8.58
C ASP A 195 10.04 11.35 -9.18
N GLY A 196 10.32 10.05 -9.17
CA GLY A 196 11.62 9.54 -9.63
C GLY A 196 11.88 9.78 -11.11
N PRO A 197 10.99 9.38 -12.01
CA PRO A 197 11.09 9.65 -13.45
C PRO A 197 11.09 11.13 -13.81
N GLY A 198 10.21 11.90 -13.17
CA GLY A 198 10.12 13.36 -13.35
C GLY A 198 11.30 14.13 -12.77
N GLN A 199 12.16 13.45 -11.99
CA GLN A 199 13.34 14.07 -11.36
C GLN A 199 12.96 15.22 -10.43
N GLU A 200 11.83 15.07 -9.74
CA GLU A 200 11.26 16.11 -8.89
C GLU A 200 11.12 15.63 -7.45
N ILE A 201 11.43 16.54 -6.52
CA ILE A 201 11.07 16.41 -5.11
C ILE A 201 10.12 17.55 -4.80
N ARG A 202 8.97 17.23 -4.21
CA ARG A 202 7.91 18.19 -3.93
C ARG A 202 7.48 18.09 -2.47
N GLU A 203 7.36 19.22 -1.78
CA GLU A 203 6.75 19.33 -0.46
C GLU A 203 5.37 19.98 -0.62
N VAL A 204 4.34 19.26 -0.17
CA VAL A 204 2.93 19.68 -0.28
C VAL A 204 2.39 19.87 1.13
N ASP A 205 1.69 20.96 1.37
CA ASP A 205 1.04 21.21 2.66
C ASP A 205 -0.29 20.45 2.82
N SER A 206 -0.92 20.59 3.98
CA SER A 206 -2.20 19.90 4.28
C SER A 206 -3.39 20.40 3.43
N GLU A 207 -3.24 21.53 2.75
CA GLU A 207 -4.27 22.11 1.87
C GLU A 207 -4.01 21.74 0.39
N GLY A 208 -2.96 20.95 0.12
CA GLY A 208 -2.57 20.53 -1.23
C GLY A 208 -1.80 21.61 -1.99
N GLN A 209 -1.21 22.60 -1.31
CA GLN A 209 -0.39 23.62 -1.97
C GLN A 209 1.08 23.21 -1.96
N ILE A 210 1.80 23.47 -3.06
CA ILE A 210 3.25 23.23 -3.13
C ILE A 210 3.96 24.25 -2.23
N ALA A 211 4.49 23.78 -1.09
CA ALA A 211 5.29 24.58 -0.18
C ALA A 211 6.74 24.74 -0.64
N TRP A 212 7.26 23.70 -1.32
CA TRP A 212 8.62 23.68 -1.84
C TRP A 212 8.75 22.64 -2.98
N GLN A 213 9.66 22.91 -3.91
CA GLN A 213 9.90 22.06 -5.05
C GLN A 213 11.37 22.12 -5.47
N HIS A 214 11.93 20.99 -5.89
CA HIS A 214 13.29 20.90 -6.40
C HIS A 214 13.37 19.90 -7.55
N PHE A 215 14.04 20.30 -8.63
CA PHE A 215 14.34 19.42 -9.75
C PHE A 215 15.78 18.92 -9.70
N THR A 216 15.97 17.64 -9.92
CA THR A 216 17.28 16.99 -9.88
C THR A 216 17.80 16.71 -11.28
N SER A 217 19.10 16.41 -11.41
CA SER A 217 19.71 16.08 -12.69
C SER A 217 19.63 14.58 -13.05
N GLY A 218 18.98 13.75 -12.23
CA GLY A 218 18.89 12.31 -12.43
C GLY A 218 17.70 11.73 -11.69
N LYS A 219 17.28 10.51 -12.08
CA LYS A 219 16.19 9.79 -11.43
C LYS A 219 16.49 9.53 -9.95
N LEU A 220 15.46 9.65 -9.13
CA LEU A 220 15.50 9.38 -7.71
C LEU A 220 14.58 8.19 -7.40
N MET A 221 14.93 7.44 -6.37
CA MET A 221 14.00 6.44 -5.83
C MET A 221 13.08 7.07 -4.77
N ARG A 222 13.68 7.86 -3.88
CA ARG A 222 12.98 8.58 -2.79
C ARG A 222 13.88 9.68 -2.23
N ALA A 223 13.26 10.65 -1.60
CA ALA A 223 13.94 11.69 -0.82
C ALA A 223 13.42 11.67 0.62
N VAL A 224 14.33 11.85 1.56
CA VAL A 224 14.01 11.99 2.99
C VAL A 224 14.61 13.29 3.47
N LYS A 225 13.86 14.07 4.24
CA LYS A 225 14.32 15.34 4.81
C LYS A 225 14.72 15.12 6.26
N TYR A 226 15.98 15.38 6.56
CA TYR A 226 16.50 15.33 7.93
C TYR A 226 16.52 16.72 8.53
N PRO A 227 16.20 16.88 9.83
CA PRO A 227 16.42 18.15 10.52
C PRO A 227 17.92 18.45 10.56
N PHE A 228 18.28 19.68 10.26
CA PHE A 228 19.63 20.15 10.52
C PHE A 228 19.82 20.23 12.04
N GLY A 229 20.82 19.51 12.58
CA GLY A 229 21.21 19.55 13.97
C GLY A 229 21.88 20.89 14.35
#